data_d0aa52dd76b9b84a7079b23ae9aaba06
#
_entry.id   d0aa52dd76b9b84a7079b23ae9aaba06
#
_cell.length_a   1.000
_cell.length_b   1.000
_cell.length_c   1.000
_cell.angle_alpha   90.00
_cell.angle_beta   90.00
_cell.angle_gamma   90.00
#
_symmetry.space_group_name_H-M   'P 1'
#
loop_
_entity.id
_entity.type
_entity.pdbx_description
1 polymer ?
#
loop_
_entity_poly.entity_id
_entity_poly.type
_entity_poly.pdbx_seq_one_letter_code
_entity_poly.pdbx_strand_id
1 'polypeptide(L)' 'MDKLLQEKIDKLATHFGNQLGIAKALRIDSAAVAQWRRHGIPPRRAIEIEILTKGKFKAVDLIGGH' A
#
# COMPACT_ATOMS: atom_id res chain seq x y z
N MET A 1 16.10 -2.64 6.37
CA MET A 1 14.74 -2.37 5.92
C MET A 1 14.74 -1.91 4.48
N ASP A 2 13.74 -2.29 3.75
CA ASP A 2 13.64 -1.93 2.35
C ASP A 2 13.17 -0.47 2.21
N LYS A 3 14.09 0.39 1.86
CA LYS A 3 13.82 1.81 1.71
C LYS A 3 12.78 2.08 0.63
N LEU A 4 12.85 1.32 -0.46
CA LEU A 4 11.94 1.46 -1.57
C LEU A 4 10.50 1.11 -1.16
N LEU A 5 10.36 0.06 -0.37
CA LEU A 5 9.06 -0.34 0.17
C LEU A 5 8.48 0.76 1.07
N GLN A 6 9.32 1.36 1.93
CA GLN A 6 8.86 2.43 2.80
C GLN A 6 8.37 3.63 1.99
N GLU A 7 9.09 3.97 0.93
CA GLU A 7 8.68 5.07 0.05
C GLU A 7 7.33 4.80 -0.62
N LYS A 8 7.11 3.58 -1.06
CA LYS A 8 5.83 3.21 -1.67
C LYS A 8 4.68 3.36 -0.69
N ILE A 9 4.87 2.90 0.53
CA ILE A 9 3.84 3.00 1.56
C ILE A 9 3.61 4.46 1.95
N ASP A 10 4.67 5.25 2.03
CA ASP A 10 4.54 6.67 2.33
C ASP A 10 3.75 7.41 1.25
N LYS A 11 3.96 7.06 -0.02
CA LYS A 11 3.20 7.65 -1.11
C LYS A 11 1.73 7.28 -1.04
N LEU A 12 1.45 6.02 -0.68
CA LEU A 12 0.07 5.59 -0.47
C LEU A 12 -0.56 6.35 0.68
N ALA A 13 0.15 6.49 1.79
CA ALA A 13 -0.36 7.22 2.94
C ALA A 13 -0.67 8.67 2.58
N THR A 14 0.19 9.29 1.78
CA THR A 14 -0.05 10.66 1.31
C THR A 14 -1.31 10.75 0.46
N HIS A 15 -1.52 9.76 -0.42
CA HIS A 15 -2.69 9.75 -1.29
C HIS A 15 -3.99 9.57 -0.50
N PHE A 16 -4.00 8.69 0.48
CA PHE A 16 -5.17 8.38 1.28
C PHE A 16 -5.29 9.22 2.56
N GLY A 17 -4.36 10.13 2.78
CA GLY A 17 -4.35 10.99 3.94
C GLY A 17 -3.38 10.53 5.02
N ASN A 18 -3.44 9.26 5.40
CA ASN A 18 -2.52 8.65 6.35
C ASN A 18 -2.68 7.13 6.30
N GLN A 19 -1.92 6.43 7.15
CA GLN A 19 -1.98 4.97 7.20
C GLN A 19 -3.39 4.46 7.52
N LEU A 20 -4.08 5.13 8.42
CA LEU A 20 -5.45 4.77 8.76
C LEU A 20 -6.38 4.96 7.55
N GLY A 21 -6.12 5.97 6.73
CA GLY A 21 -6.86 6.20 5.50
C GLY A 21 -6.74 5.03 4.52
N ILE A 22 -5.55 4.45 4.41
CA ILE A 22 -5.33 3.27 3.58
C ILE A 22 -6.19 2.12 4.10
N ALA A 23 -6.14 1.88 5.41
CA ALA A 23 -6.88 0.80 6.03
C ALA A 23 -8.39 0.95 5.81
N LYS A 24 -8.90 2.16 5.99
CA LYS A 24 -10.33 2.44 5.78
C LYS A 24 -10.75 2.23 4.34
N ALA A 25 -9.92 2.66 3.39
CA ALA A 25 -10.22 2.51 1.98
C ALA A 25 -10.31 1.05 1.56
N LEU A 26 -9.47 0.21 2.16
CA LEU A 26 -9.42 -1.22 1.86
C LEU A 26 -10.30 -2.04 2.80
N ARG A 27 -10.88 -1.42 3.80
CA ARG A 27 -11.71 -2.08 4.82
C ARG A 27 -10.94 -3.16 5.55
N ILE A 28 -9.72 -2.83 5.96
CA ILE A 28 -8.87 -3.73 6.71
C ILE A 28 -8.39 -3.02 7.97
N ASP A 29 -7.78 -3.81 8.88
CA ASP A 29 -7.23 -3.28 10.11
C ASP A 29 -5.98 -2.47 9.81
N SER A 30 -5.80 -1.35 10.51
CA SER A 30 -4.58 -0.55 10.35
C SER A 30 -3.33 -1.34 10.72
N ALA A 31 -3.45 -2.33 11.61
CA ALA A 31 -2.34 -3.22 11.94
C ALA A 31 -1.85 -3.99 10.71
N ALA A 32 -2.76 -4.35 9.81
CA ALA A 32 -2.39 -5.03 8.57
C ALA A 32 -1.52 -4.13 7.69
N VAL A 33 -1.88 -2.84 7.59
CA VAL A 33 -1.09 -1.88 6.82
C VAL A 33 0.29 -1.70 7.45
N ALA A 34 0.35 -1.67 8.78
CA ALA A 34 1.62 -1.56 9.48
C ALA A 34 2.56 -2.73 9.16
N GLN A 35 2.00 -3.92 9.00
CA GLN A 35 2.79 -5.11 8.67
C GLN A 35 3.41 -5.03 7.27
N TRP A 36 2.80 -4.26 6.38
CA TRP A 36 3.33 -4.11 5.02
C TRP A 36 4.73 -3.49 5.04
N ARG A 37 5.04 -2.68 6.03
CA ARG A 37 6.37 -2.08 6.15
C ARG A 37 7.46 -3.11 6.42
N ARG A 38 7.07 -4.26 6.96
CA ARG A 38 7.99 -5.35 7.26
C ARG A 38 7.97 -6.43 6.19
N HIS A 39 6.80 -6.78 5.69
CA HIS A 39 6.61 -7.96 4.84
C HIS A 39 6.27 -7.62 3.39
N GLY A 40 6.04 -6.35 3.08
CA GLY A 40 5.64 -5.94 1.75
C GLY A 40 4.14 -5.94 1.59
N ILE A 41 3.68 -5.34 0.50
CA ILE A 41 2.25 -5.22 0.22
C ILE A 41 1.77 -6.54 -0.41
N PRO A 42 0.73 -7.18 0.15
CA PRO A 42 0.22 -8.42 -0.43
C PRO A 42 -0.32 -8.18 -1.84
N PRO A 43 -0.12 -9.12 -2.77
CA PRO A 43 -0.58 -8.94 -4.16
C PRO A 43 -2.06 -8.60 -4.27
N ARG A 44 -2.90 -9.26 -3.49
CA ARG A 44 -4.34 -8.99 -3.50
C ARG A 44 -4.63 -7.54 -3.15
N ARG A 45 -3.95 -7.03 -2.12
CA ARG A 45 -4.17 -5.66 -1.68
C ARG A 45 -3.60 -4.66 -2.70
N ALA A 46 -2.48 -5.01 -3.32
CA ALA A 46 -1.92 -4.17 -4.37
C ALA A 46 -2.89 -4.00 -5.54
N ILE A 47 -3.56 -5.08 -5.94
CA ILE A 47 -4.55 -5.03 -6.99
C ILE A 47 -5.74 -4.16 -6.59
N GLU A 48 -6.21 -4.29 -5.36
CA GLU A 48 -7.29 -3.45 -4.84
C GLU A 48 -6.90 -1.97 -4.87
N ILE A 49 -5.67 -1.66 -4.49
CA ILE A 49 -5.18 -0.28 -4.51
C ILE A 49 -5.14 0.26 -5.93
N GLU A 50 -4.71 -0.55 -6.87
CA GLU A 50 -4.68 -0.13 -8.27
C GLU A 50 -6.09 0.23 -8.75
N ILE A 51 -7.06 -0.60 -8.43
CA ILE A 51 -8.45 -0.37 -8.81
C ILE A 51 -8.99 0.90 -8.13
N LEU A 52 -8.77 1.03 -6.84
CA LEU A 52 -9.27 2.18 -6.07
C LEU A 52 -8.68 3.50 -6.53
N THR A 53 -7.43 3.48 -6.98
CA THR A 53 -6.74 4.68 -7.43
C THR A 53 -6.82 4.88 -8.94
N LYS A 54 -7.60 4.04 -9.61
CA LYS A 54 -7.78 4.10 -11.07
C LYS A 54 -6.44 4.06 -11.81
N GLY A 55 -5.54 3.19 -11.34
CA GLY A 55 -4.26 2.98 -11.97
C GLY A 55 -3.17 3.96 -11.57
N LYS A 56 -3.44 4.89 -10.66
CA LYS A 56 -2.40 5.81 -10.20
C LYS A 56 -1.27 5.06 -9.51
N PHE A 57 -1.63 4.04 -8.72
CA PHE A 57 -0.66 3.13 -8.12
C PHE A 57 -0.88 1.76 -8.75
N LYS A 58 0.08 1.30 -9.53
CA LYS A 58 -0.05 0.02 -10.21
C LYS A 58 0.40 -1.12 -9.31
N ALA A 59 -0.36 -2.22 -9.35
CA ALA A 59 -0.06 -3.40 -8.52
C ALA A 59 1.37 -3.88 -8.77
N VAL A 60 1.82 -3.90 -10.01
CA VAL A 60 3.17 -4.36 -10.36
C VAL A 60 4.24 -3.50 -9.67
N ASP A 61 4.00 -2.21 -9.52
CA ASP A 61 4.93 -1.31 -8.84
C ASP A 61 4.89 -1.50 -7.32
N LEU A 62 3.72 -1.84 -6.80
CA LEU A 62 3.55 -2.02 -5.36
C LEU A 62 4.14 -3.35 -4.88
N ILE A 63 4.02 -4.41 -5.69
CA ILE A 63 4.51 -5.74 -5.33
C ILE A 63 5.96 -5.93 -5.76
N GLY A 64 6.30 -5.45 -6.93
CA GLY A 64 7.62 -5.64 -7.51
C GLY A 64 8.63 -4.65 -6.98
N GLY A 65 9.85 -4.78 -7.42
CA GLY A 65 10.88 -3.82 -7.12
C GLY A 65 11.66 -4.08 -5.85
N HIS A 66 11.59 -5.29 -5.36
CA HIS A 66 12.52 -5.70 -4.30
C HIS A 66 13.54 -6.66 -4.84
#